data_868733479a0b617c9555277e82763176
#
_entry.id   868733479a0b617c9555277e82763176
#
_cell.length_a   1.000
_cell.length_b   1.000
_cell.length_c   1.000
_cell.angle_alpha   90.00
_cell.angle_beta   90.00
_cell.angle_gamma   90.00
#
_symmetry.space_group_name_H-M   'P 1'
#
loop_
_entity.id
_entity.type
_entity.pdbx_description
1 polymer ?
#
loop_
_entity_poly.entity_id
_entity_poly.type
_entity_poly.pdbx_seq_one_letter_code
_entity_poly.pdbx_strand_id
1 'polypeptide(L)'
;MTTYCALTVRKLKPGTYDEWRKAWGTEEDIPEGAEAYIVRSLTDPNEIIAFGLIEGDMDEIKATMDEDKERTRQEAMAPYIESTGADGIYEVIERIGARTGATTT
;
A
#
# COMPACT_ATOMS: atom_id res chain seq x y z
N MET A 1 1.03 -6.39 -19.94
CA MET A 1 0.76 -6.86 -18.58
C MET A 1 0.21 -5.69 -17.75
N THR A 2 -0.82 -5.95 -17.00
CA THR A 2 -1.47 -4.89 -16.22
C THR A 2 -0.71 -4.61 -14.93
N THR A 3 -0.63 -3.34 -14.57
CA THR A 3 -0.07 -2.92 -13.29
C THR A 3 -1.21 -2.53 -12.36
N TYR A 4 -1.20 -3.07 -11.15
CA TYR A 4 -2.19 -2.76 -10.13
C TYR A 4 -1.54 -1.99 -8.99
N CYS A 5 -2.34 -1.13 -8.38
CA CYS A 5 -1.94 -0.35 -7.22
C CYS A 5 -2.86 -0.69 -6.06
N ALA A 6 -2.33 -1.35 -5.04
CA ALA A 6 -3.04 -1.53 -3.78
C ALA A 6 -2.77 -0.29 -2.93
N LEU A 7 -3.79 0.41 -2.52
CA LEU A 7 -3.63 1.70 -1.86
C LEU A 7 -4.57 1.84 -0.67
N THR A 8 -4.03 2.32 0.43
CA THR A 8 -4.83 2.66 1.61
C THR A 8 -4.42 4.04 2.13
N VAL A 9 -5.42 4.85 2.44
CA VAL A 9 -5.22 6.15 3.08
C VAL A 9 -5.74 6.03 4.50
N ARG A 10 -4.87 6.25 5.48
CA ARG A 10 -5.22 6.11 6.88
C ARG A 10 -4.82 7.35 7.67
N LYS A 11 -5.69 7.74 8.60
CA LYS A 11 -5.30 8.70 9.61
C LYS A 11 -5.04 7.92 10.89
N LEU A 12 -3.82 8.05 11.40
CA LEU A 12 -3.42 7.34 12.61
C LEU A 12 -3.72 8.18 13.85
N LYS A 13 -3.91 7.52 14.97
CA LYS A 13 -3.98 8.20 16.25
C LYS A 13 -2.60 8.82 16.52
N PRO A 14 -2.54 10.02 17.12
CA PRO A 14 -1.26 10.69 17.38
C PRO A 14 -0.28 9.80 18.14
N GLY A 15 0.97 9.79 17.68
CA GLY A 15 2.04 9.06 18.37
C GLY A 15 2.06 7.56 18.18
N THR A 16 1.27 7.01 17.24
CA THR A 16 1.16 5.56 17.09
C THR A 16 1.80 5.01 15.81
N TYR A 17 2.58 5.83 15.11
CA TYR A 17 3.16 5.38 13.85
C TYR A 17 4.01 4.12 13.99
N ASP A 18 4.86 4.06 15.00
CA ASP A 18 5.78 2.93 15.16
C ASP A 18 5.02 1.62 15.40
N GLU A 19 3.99 1.67 16.22
CA GLU A 19 3.15 0.51 16.50
C GLU A 19 2.37 0.08 15.26
N TRP A 20 1.79 1.05 14.54
CA TRP A 20 1.10 0.78 13.29
C TRP A 20 2.04 0.17 12.25
N ARG A 21 3.25 0.71 12.14
CA ARG A 21 4.23 0.23 11.16
C ARG A 21 4.61 -1.22 11.41
N LYS A 22 4.77 -1.61 12.68
CA LYS A 22 5.05 -3.00 13.03
C LYS A 22 3.88 -3.91 12.67
N ALA A 23 2.67 -3.46 12.94
CA ALA A 23 1.47 -4.23 12.64
C ALA A 23 1.22 -4.33 11.13
N TRP A 24 1.67 -3.35 10.35
CA TRP A 24 1.48 -3.34 8.90
C TRP A 24 2.20 -4.52 8.22
N GLY A 25 3.36 -4.91 8.72
CA GLY A 25 4.07 -6.07 8.22
C GLY A 25 5.53 -5.79 7.85
N THR A 26 6.15 -6.80 7.25
CA THR A 26 7.56 -6.78 6.88
C THR A 26 7.72 -6.93 5.38
N GLU A 27 8.97 -6.85 4.91
CA GLU A 27 9.28 -7.07 3.49
C GLU A 27 8.81 -8.43 3.00
N GLU A 28 8.79 -9.42 3.88
CA GLU A 28 8.37 -10.78 3.52
C GLU A 28 6.90 -10.85 3.15
N ASP A 29 6.11 -9.88 3.59
CA ASP A 29 4.68 -9.82 3.29
C ASP A 29 4.39 -9.20 1.93
N ILE A 30 5.41 -8.68 1.25
CA ILE A 30 5.28 -8.06 -0.06
C ILE A 30 5.59 -9.09 -1.14
N PRO A 31 4.69 -9.30 -2.11
CA PRO A 31 4.93 -10.25 -3.19
C PRO A 31 6.20 -9.92 -3.96
N GLU A 32 6.88 -10.98 -4.42
CA GLU A 32 8.05 -10.80 -5.27
C GLU A 32 7.68 -10.02 -6.53
N GLY A 33 8.51 -9.05 -6.87
CA GLY A 33 8.25 -8.19 -8.03
C GLY A 33 7.37 -6.99 -7.75
N ALA A 34 6.86 -6.88 -6.52
CA ALA A 34 6.07 -5.72 -6.13
C ALA A 34 6.95 -4.70 -5.40
N GLU A 35 6.53 -3.44 -5.47
CA GLU A 35 7.15 -2.36 -4.71
C GLU A 35 6.09 -1.75 -3.81
N ALA A 36 6.47 -1.38 -2.60
CA ALA A 36 5.56 -0.75 -1.67
C ALA A 36 6.19 0.51 -1.10
N TYR A 37 5.33 1.50 -0.87
CA TYR A 37 5.73 2.80 -0.34
C TYR A 37 4.79 3.18 0.79
N ILE A 38 5.35 3.79 1.82
CA ILE A 38 4.58 4.41 2.88
C ILE A 38 4.97 5.89 2.88
N VAL A 39 3.99 6.74 2.67
CA VAL A 39 4.23 8.19 2.58
C VAL A 39 3.41 8.92 3.63
N ARG A 40 3.89 10.08 4.04
CA ARG A 40 3.24 10.90 5.05
C ARG A 40 2.88 12.24 4.46
N SER A 41 1.70 12.74 4.80
CA SER A 41 1.28 14.07 4.39
C SER A 41 2.22 15.13 4.98
N LEU A 42 2.54 16.14 4.17
CA LEU A 42 3.35 17.26 4.65
C LEU A 42 2.53 18.24 5.51
N THR A 43 1.21 18.14 5.44
CA THR A 43 0.32 19.04 6.17
C THR A 43 -0.36 18.37 7.37
N ASP A 44 -0.36 17.05 7.43
CA ASP A 44 -0.93 16.29 8.54
C ASP A 44 0.00 15.11 8.85
N PRO A 45 0.80 15.19 9.93
CA PRO A 45 1.77 14.15 10.24
C PRO A 45 1.13 12.79 10.61
N ASN A 46 -0.16 12.77 10.85
CA ASN A 46 -0.87 11.55 11.19
C ASN A 46 -1.54 10.91 9.97
N GLU A 47 -1.54 11.57 8.82
CA GLU A 47 -2.09 11.02 7.60
C GLU A 47 -1.02 10.24 6.83
N ILE A 48 -1.27 8.95 6.66
CA ILE A 48 -0.33 8.02 6.03
C ILE A 48 -1.02 7.39 4.82
N ILE A 49 -0.30 7.28 3.73
CA ILE A 49 -0.75 6.54 2.57
C ILE A 49 0.23 5.40 2.35
N ALA A 50 -0.29 4.17 2.32
CA ALA A 50 0.50 3.01 1.96
C ALA A 50 0.02 2.53 0.60
N PHE A 51 0.94 2.36 -0.33
CA PHE A 51 0.57 1.83 -1.63
C PHE A 51 1.64 0.90 -2.16
N GLY A 52 1.20 -0.08 -2.94
CA GLY A 52 2.10 -1.02 -3.58
C GLY A 52 1.74 -1.18 -5.04
N LEU A 53 2.75 -1.37 -5.87
CA LEU A 53 2.58 -1.60 -7.29
C LEU A 53 3.00 -3.02 -7.61
N ILE A 54 2.15 -3.73 -8.37
CA ILE A 54 2.44 -5.08 -8.79
C ILE A 54 1.94 -5.29 -10.21
N GLU A 55 2.75 -5.93 -11.04
CA GLU A 55 2.37 -6.30 -12.39
C GLU A 55 1.92 -7.75 -12.41
N GLY A 56 0.90 -8.04 -13.19
CA GLY A 56 0.47 -9.41 -13.37
C GLY A 56 -1.00 -9.55 -13.69
N ASP A 57 -1.47 -10.77 -13.52
CA ASP A 57 -2.87 -11.13 -13.69
C ASP A 57 -3.54 -11.08 -12.32
N MET A 58 -4.71 -10.43 -12.26
CA MET A 58 -5.40 -10.26 -10.98
C MET A 58 -5.79 -11.58 -10.35
N ASP A 59 -6.17 -12.57 -11.14
CA ASP A 59 -6.52 -13.88 -10.59
C ASP A 59 -5.32 -14.55 -9.96
N GLU A 60 -4.15 -14.44 -10.56
CA GLU A 60 -2.91 -14.96 -9.99
C GLU A 60 -2.52 -14.21 -8.73
N ILE A 61 -2.68 -12.89 -8.74
CA ILE A 61 -2.39 -12.07 -7.57
C ILE A 61 -3.28 -12.46 -6.41
N LYS A 62 -4.58 -12.60 -6.67
CA LYS A 62 -5.54 -13.02 -5.64
C LYS A 62 -5.23 -14.41 -5.09
N ALA A 63 -4.74 -15.30 -5.95
CA ALA A 63 -4.40 -16.65 -5.53
C ALA A 63 -3.24 -16.69 -4.53
N THR A 64 -2.41 -15.65 -4.50
CA THR A 64 -1.29 -15.56 -3.55
C THR A 64 -1.68 -14.89 -2.23
N MET A 65 -2.88 -14.35 -2.15
CA MET A 65 -3.34 -13.67 -0.94
C MET A 65 -3.88 -14.67 0.07
N ASP A 66 -3.48 -14.48 1.33
CA ASP A 66 -3.99 -15.25 2.46
C ASP A 66 -4.96 -14.35 3.21
N GLU A 67 -6.26 -14.62 3.06
CA GLU A 67 -7.31 -13.80 3.67
C GLU A 67 -7.25 -13.80 5.20
N ASP A 68 -6.89 -14.95 5.80
CA ASP A 68 -6.78 -15.04 7.26
C ASP A 68 -5.61 -14.20 7.77
N LYS A 69 -4.49 -14.25 7.06
CA LYS A 69 -3.31 -13.45 7.42
C LYS A 69 -3.62 -11.96 7.27
N GLU A 70 -4.31 -11.59 6.20
CA GLU A 70 -4.70 -10.20 5.99
C GLU A 70 -5.66 -9.71 7.07
N ARG A 71 -6.65 -10.52 7.43
CA ARG A 71 -7.59 -10.16 8.50
C ARG A 71 -6.86 -9.96 9.82
N THR A 72 -5.94 -10.85 10.17
CA THR A 72 -5.13 -10.74 11.38
C THR A 72 -4.32 -9.46 11.37
N ARG A 73 -3.75 -9.11 10.23
CA ARG A 73 -2.97 -7.88 10.07
C ARG A 73 -3.86 -6.65 10.26
N GLN A 74 -5.05 -6.65 9.66
CA GLN A 74 -5.99 -5.53 9.82
C GLN A 74 -6.42 -5.36 11.27
N GLU A 75 -6.67 -6.46 11.97
CA GLU A 75 -7.02 -6.41 13.39
C GLU A 75 -5.88 -5.87 14.23
N ALA A 76 -4.64 -6.24 13.90
CA ALA A 76 -3.46 -5.74 14.62
C ALA A 76 -3.25 -4.24 14.42
N MET A 77 -3.60 -3.72 13.24
CA MET A 77 -3.46 -2.29 12.95
C MET A 77 -4.59 -1.44 13.51
N ALA A 78 -5.78 -2.02 13.65
CA ALA A 78 -6.99 -1.28 13.97
C ALA A 78 -6.89 -0.37 15.20
N PRO A 79 -6.23 -0.76 16.31
CA PRO A 79 -6.15 0.10 17.49
C PRO A 79 -5.45 1.43 17.25
N TYR A 80 -4.64 1.52 16.21
CA TYR A 80 -3.82 2.70 15.93
C TYR A 80 -4.40 3.59 14.85
N ILE A 81 -5.50 3.17 14.24
CA ILE A 81 -6.14 3.91 13.13
C ILE A 81 -7.31 4.71 13.64
N GLU A 82 -7.29 6.02 13.36
CA GLU A 82 -8.40 6.90 13.70
C GLU A 82 -9.50 6.84 12.64
N SER A 83 -9.09 6.89 11.35
CA SER A 83 -10.04 6.80 10.25
C SER A 83 -9.35 6.25 9.02
N THR A 84 -10.15 5.72 8.10
CA THR A 84 -9.68 5.17 6.84
C THR A 84 -10.37 5.91 5.70
N GLY A 85 -9.56 6.41 4.77
CA GLY A 85 -10.06 7.00 3.53
C GLY A 85 -10.14 5.93 2.44
N ALA A 86 -9.50 6.18 1.29
CA ALA A 86 -9.50 5.20 0.21
C ALA A 86 -8.81 3.91 0.66
N ASP A 87 -9.39 2.79 0.26
CA ASP A 87 -8.83 1.47 0.59
C ASP A 87 -9.28 0.51 -0.51
N GLY A 88 -8.36 0.09 -1.35
CA GLY A 88 -8.72 -0.81 -2.43
C GLY A 88 -7.55 -1.11 -3.36
N ILE A 89 -7.87 -1.89 -4.37
CA ILE A 89 -6.91 -2.22 -5.42
C ILE A 89 -7.37 -1.54 -6.70
N TYR A 90 -6.47 -0.78 -7.30
CA TYR A 90 -6.76 0.05 -8.47
C TYR A 90 -5.91 -0.40 -9.64
N GLU A 91 -6.44 -0.27 -10.83
CA GLU A 91 -5.70 -0.54 -12.04
C GLU A 91 -4.99 0.74 -12.50
N VAL A 92 -3.72 0.63 -12.84
CA VAL A 92 -3.00 1.75 -13.43
C VAL A 92 -3.41 1.84 -14.90
N ILE A 93 -4.18 2.86 -15.23
CA ILE A 93 -4.70 3.02 -16.58
C ILE A 93 -3.78 3.84 -17.48
N GLU A 94 -2.88 4.61 -16.88
CA GLU A 94 -2.00 5.47 -17.65
C GLU A 94 -0.77 5.84 -16.81
N ARG A 95 0.38 5.82 -17.42
CA ARG A 95 1.62 6.26 -16.78
C ARG A 95 2.08 7.53 -17.48
N ILE A 96 2.12 8.62 -16.73
CA ILE A 96 2.52 9.93 -17.22
C ILE A 96 3.67 10.42 -16.36
N GLY A 97 4.65 11.05 -16.98
CA GLY A 97 5.64 11.72 -16.18
C GLY A 97 7.05 11.47 -16.64
N ALA A 98 7.95 11.68 -15.68
CA ALA A 98 9.37 11.70 -15.95
C ALA A 98 9.83 10.40 -16.58
N ARG A 99 10.54 10.52 -17.65
CA ARG A 99 11.20 9.42 -18.28
C ARG A 99 12.65 9.43 -17.87
N THR A 100 13.12 8.28 -17.52
CA THR A 100 14.53 8.16 -17.33
C THR A 100 15.19 8.22 -18.68
N GLY A 101 16.07 9.14 -18.81
CA GLY A 101 16.87 9.22 -19.95
C GLY A 101 16.10 9.16 -21.22
N ALA A 102 15.34 8.95 -21.23
CA ALA A 102 14.78 8.71 -22.31
C ALA A 102 14.18 9.57 -23.15
N THR A 103 14.40 9.59 -22.79
CA THR A 103 13.87 9.83 -23.26
C THR A 103 13.58 10.56 -23.83
N THR A 104 13.68 10.71 -24.07
CA THR A 104 13.40 11.13 -24.46
C THR A 104 13.04 11.43 -25.14
N THR A 105 12.80 11.61 -25.40
CA THR A 105 12.36 11.79 -26.05
C THR A 105 12.04 12.12 -26.43
#